data_2de038a5f67f5e4834aede9443fd681b
#
_entry.id   2de038a5f67f5e4834aede9443fd681b
#
_cell.length_a   1.000
_cell.length_b   1.000
_cell.length_c   1.000
_cell.angle_alpha   90.00
_cell.angle_beta   90.00
_cell.angle_gamma   90.00
#
_symmetry.space_group_name_H-M   'P 1'
#
loop_
_entity.id
_entity.type
_entity.pdbx_description
1 polymer ?
#
loop_
_entity_poly.entity_id
_entity_poly.type
_entity_poly.pdbx_seq_one_letter_code
_entity_poly.pdbx_strand_id
1 'polypeptide(L)'
;MQKRVVIAGGGTGGHLYPGIALAKALMRHDMDIKISFVGTQKGIEAKVLPREGFELKTILSAGLLGKKRLSRWMSWVKLPIGTAQSMCFLINKRPSLVVGLGGYASGPLVLSAWLLRIPILIHEQNSFPGLTNKWLGKIADKVAV
;
A
#
# COMPACT_ATOMS: atom_id res chain seq x y z
N MET A 1 9.77 -16.76 -14.49
CA MET A 1 8.66 -16.53 -13.51
C MET A 1 8.20 -15.08 -13.64
N GLN A 2 6.91 -14.87 -13.85
CA GLN A 2 6.35 -13.52 -13.99
C GLN A 2 6.50 -12.73 -12.68
N LYS A 3 7.20 -11.60 -12.73
CA LYS A 3 7.36 -10.73 -11.56
C LYS A 3 6.04 -10.02 -11.24
N ARG A 4 5.64 -10.03 -10.00
CA ARG A 4 4.44 -9.35 -9.52
C ARG A 4 4.82 -8.38 -8.41
N VAL A 5 4.36 -7.14 -8.53
CA VAL A 5 4.57 -6.09 -7.52
C VAL A 5 3.22 -5.59 -7.04
N VAL A 6 3.08 -5.48 -5.74
CA VAL A 6 1.89 -4.89 -5.11
C VAL A 6 2.28 -3.57 -4.46
N ILE A 7 1.57 -2.52 -4.81
CA ILE A 7 1.83 -1.15 -4.33
C ILE A 7 0.67 -0.71 -3.45
N ALA A 8 0.95 -0.32 -2.22
CA ALA A 8 -0.03 0.32 -1.35
C ALA A 8 0.26 1.80 -1.20
N GLY A 9 -0.72 2.58 -1.51
CA GLY A 9 -0.68 4.03 -1.33
C GLY A 9 -1.99 4.64 -1.79
N GLY A 10 -2.43 5.65 -1.10
CA GLY A 10 -3.69 6.27 -1.42
C GLY A 10 -4.19 7.17 -0.29
N GLY A 11 -5.46 7.53 -0.37
CA GLY A 11 -6.06 8.52 0.50
C GLY A 11 -5.81 9.95 0.03
N THR A 12 -4.61 10.24 -0.46
CA THR A 12 -4.23 11.55 -1.02
C THR A 12 -3.44 11.41 -2.31
N GLY A 13 -3.45 12.45 -3.15
CA GLY A 13 -2.66 12.49 -4.38
C GLY A 13 -1.15 12.39 -4.13
N GLY A 14 -0.67 12.95 -3.01
CA GLY A 14 0.75 12.91 -2.63
C GLY A 14 1.31 11.49 -2.46
N HIS A 15 0.48 10.52 -2.13
CA HIS A 15 0.89 9.12 -2.08
C HIS A 15 0.57 8.36 -3.37
N LEU A 16 -0.53 8.69 -4.03
CA LEU A 16 -1.00 7.94 -5.18
C LEU A 16 -0.17 8.18 -6.44
N TYR A 17 0.07 9.45 -6.80
CA TYR A 17 0.77 9.77 -8.05
C TYR A 17 2.23 9.30 -8.10
N PRO A 18 3.03 9.38 -7.04
CA PRO A 18 4.34 8.72 -7.00
C PRO A 18 4.25 7.22 -7.25
N GLY A 19 3.23 6.55 -6.71
CA GLY A 19 2.99 5.13 -6.95
C GLY A 19 2.68 4.82 -8.41
N ILE A 20 1.85 5.63 -9.07
CA ILE A 20 1.55 5.49 -10.50
C ILE A 20 2.83 5.71 -11.34
N ALA A 21 3.63 6.72 -10.99
CA ALA A 21 4.89 7.00 -11.67
C ALA A 21 5.87 5.83 -11.53
N LEU A 22 6.01 5.28 -10.32
CA LEU A 22 6.83 4.09 -10.06
C LEU A 22 6.33 2.88 -10.87
N ALA A 23 5.01 2.62 -10.85
CA ALA A 23 4.41 1.53 -11.58
C ALA A 23 4.71 1.63 -13.10
N LYS A 24 4.50 2.81 -13.68
CA LYS A 24 4.80 3.06 -15.10
C LYS A 24 6.31 2.92 -15.41
N ALA A 25 7.19 3.34 -14.50
CA ALA A 25 8.63 3.17 -14.66
C ALA A 25 9.03 1.70 -14.63
N LEU A 26 8.50 0.91 -13.69
CA LEU A 26 8.76 -0.53 -13.61
C LEU A 26 8.27 -1.27 -14.87
N MET A 27 7.08 -0.94 -15.38
CA MET A 27 6.53 -1.54 -16.59
C MET A 27 7.33 -1.17 -17.86
N ARG A 28 7.94 0.01 -17.89
CA ARG A 28 8.86 0.39 -18.99
C ARG A 28 10.17 -0.39 -18.95
N HIS A 29 10.64 -0.70 -17.73
CA HIS A 29 11.89 -1.44 -17.54
C HIS A 29 11.74 -2.95 -17.76
N ASP A 30 10.58 -3.50 -17.42
CA ASP A 30 10.27 -4.93 -17.56
C ASP A 30 8.79 -5.06 -17.99
N MET A 31 8.57 -5.39 -19.28
CA MET A 31 7.23 -5.47 -19.86
C MET A 31 6.40 -6.64 -19.33
N ASP A 32 7.05 -7.65 -18.73
CA ASP A 32 6.38 -8.82 -18.16
C ASP A 32 5.94 -8.61 -16.69
N ILE A 33 6.30 -7.47 -16.10
CA ILE A 33 5.94 -7.17 -14.71
C ILE A 33 4.44 -6.91 -14.58
N LYS A 34 3.81 -7.53 -13.60
CA LYS A 34 2.40 -7.26 -13.25
C LYS A 34 2.32 -6.43 -11.98
N ILE A 35 1.61 -5.33 -12.06
CA ILE A 35 1.42 -4.41 -10.94
C ILE A 35 -0.04 -4.39 -10.54
N SER A 36 -0.29 -4.54 -9.23
CA SER A 36 -1.59 -4.37 -8.61
C SER A 36 -1.48 -3.34 -7.49
N PHE A 37 -2.52 -2.55 -7.32
CA PHE A 37 -2.59 -1.59 -6.22
C PHE A 37 -3.51 -2.08 -5.10
N VAL A 38 -3.19 -1.67 -3.87
CA VAL A 38 -4.06 -1.83 -2.70
C VAL A 38 -4.37 -0.46 -2.14
N GLY A 39 -5.64 -0.18 -1.94
CA GLY A 39 -6.13 1.10 -1.47
C GLY A 39 -7.43 0.97 -0.69
N THR A 40 -8.12 2.08 -0.51
CA THR A 40 -9.41 2.16 0.19
C THR A 40 -10.54 2.49 -0.80
N GLN A 41 -11.78 2.11 -0.46
CA GLN A 41 -12.94 2.41 -1.32
C GLN A 41 -13.25 3.91 -1.44
N LYS A 42 -12.90 4.69 -0.43
CA LYS A 42 -13.24 6.12 -0.33
C LYS A 42 -12.09 7.03 -0.73
N GLY A 43 -10.93 6.49 -1.02
CA GLY A 43 -9.76 7.26 -1.42
C GLY A 43 -9.80 7.68 -2.90
N ILE A 44 -8.96 8.64 -3.24
CA ILE A 44 -8.78 9.10 -4.63
C ILE A 44 -8.36 7.94 -5.55
N GLU A 45 -7.66 6.96 -5.03
CA GLU A 45 -7.20 5.76 -5.74
C GLU A 45 -8.34 4.97 -6.39
N ALA A 46 -9.51 4.93 -5.74
CA ALA A 46 -10.69 4.22 -6.27
C ALA A 46 -11.20 4.81 -7.60
N LYS A 47 -10.95 6.09 -7.85
CA LYS A 47 -11.35 6.78 -9.07
C LYS A 47 -10.23 6.84 -10.11
N VAL A 48 -8.98 7.03 -9.65
CA VAL A 48 -7.84 7.30 -10.54
C VAL A 48 -7.25 6.00 -11.10
N LEU A 49 -7.00 4.97 -10.27
CA LEU A 49 -6.30 3.76 -10.71
C LEU A 49 -7.01 3.01 -11.85
N PRO A 50 -8.35 2.82 -11.83
CA PRO A 50 -9.04 2.18 -12.95
C PRO A 50 -8.92 2.97 -14.25
N ARG A 51 -8.89 4.31 -14.18
CA ARG A 51 -8.70 5.17 -15.37
C ARG A 51 -7.28 5.09 -15.92
N GLU A 52 -6.30 4.84 -15.07
CA GLU A 52 -4.90 4.62 -15.44
C GLU A 52 -4.61 3.17 -15.88
N GLY A 53 -5.63 2.30 -15.89
CA GLY A 53 -5.51 0.90 -16.32
C GLY A 53 -4.90 -0.04 -15.29
N PHE A 54 -4.83 0.37 -14.01
CA PHE A 54 -4.28 -0.46 -12.94
C PHE A 54 -5.37 -1.25 -12.19
N GLU A 55 -5.04 -2.49 -11.85
CA GLU A 55 -5.86 -3.29 -10.93
C GLU A 55 -5.81 -2.69 -9.52
N LEU A 56 -6.97 -2.44 -8.93
CA LEU A 56 -7.12 -1.99 -7.56
C LEU A 56 -7.83 -3.03 -6.70
N LYS A 57 -7.20 -3.49 -5.65
CA LYS A 57 -7.82 -4.22 -4.55
C LYS A 57 -8.13 -3.25 -3.41
N THR A 58 -9.38 -3.16 -3.02
CA THR A 58 -9.77 -2.35 -1.86
C THR A 58 -9.76 -3.17 -0.58
N ILE A 59 -9.26 -2.59 0.49
CA ILE A 59 -9.27 -3.16 1.84
C ILE A 59 -9.90 -2.19 2.84
N LEU A 60 -10.37 -2.73 3.95
CA LEU A 60 -10.83 -1.91 5.07
C LEU A 60 -9.62 -1.32 5.78
N SER A 61 -9.50 -0.01 5.70
CA SER A 61 -8.48 0.73 6.42
C SER A 61 -9.00 2.11 6.80
N ALA A 62 -8.49 2.65 7.89
CA ALA A 62 -8.79 4.01 8.34
C ALA A 62 -7.62 4.59 9.10
N GLY A 63 -7.41 5.92 8.97
CA GLY A 63 -6.40 6.63 9.74
C GLY A 63 -6.71 6.59 11.24
N LEU A 64 -5.67 6.41 12.02
CA LEU A 64 -5.71 6.44 13.50
C LEU A 64 -5.67 7.88 14.04
N LEU A 65 -5.13 8.82 13.26
CA LEU A 65 -4.91 10.21 13.68
C LEU A 65 -6.06 11.15 13.31
N GLY A 66 -6.30 12.14 14.17
CA GLY A 66 -7.23 13.24 13.89
C GLY A 66 -8.71 12.92 14.06
N LYS A 67 -9.08 11.76 14.61
CA LYS A 67 -10.47 11.37 14.80
C LYS A 67 -10.93 11.47 16.25
N LYS A 68 -12.22 11.81 16.47
CA LYS A 68 -12.88 11.78 17.79
C LYS A 68 -12.78 10.37 18.41
N ARG A 69 -12.78 10.28 19.74
CA ARG A 69 -12.55 9.05 20.54
C ARG A 69 -13.33 7.81 20.04
N LEU A 70 -14.60 7.96 19.66
CA LEU A 70 -15.45 6.87 19.15
C LEU A 70 -14.98 6.36 17.77
N SER A 71 -14.50 7.24 16.91
CA SER A 71 -13.99 6.92 15.58
C SER A 71 -12.60 6.24 15.63
N ARG A 72 -11.86 6.39 16.74
CA ARG A 72 -10.58 5.73 16.97
C ARG A 72 -10.77 4.23 17.26
N TRP A 73 -11.81 3.87 18.01
CA TRP A 73 -12.22 2.47 18.26
C TRP A 73 -12.49 1.71 16.96
N MET A 74 -13.24 2.32 16.04
CA MET A 74 -13.51 1.73 14.73
C MET A 74 -12.23 1.52 13.90
N SER A 75 -11.21 2.37 14.08
CA SER A 75 -9.92 2.20 13.40
C SER A 75 -9.14 0.99 13.93
N TRP A 76 -9.20 0.72 15.23
CA TRP A 76 -8.59 -0.47 15.83
C TRP A 76 -9.24 -1.77 15.35
N VAL A 77 -10.55 -1.79 15.12
CA VAL A 77 -11.26 -2.95 14.55
C VAL A 77 -10.95 -3.12 13.07
N LYS A 78 -10.83 -2.03 12.32
CA LYS A 78 -10.55 -2.08 10.88
C LYS A 78 -9.13 -2.56 10.56
N LEU A 79 -8.16 -2.31 11.43
CA LEU A 79 -6.78 -2.70 11.20
C LEU A 79 -6.61 -4.23 11.07
N PRO A 80 -7.08 -5.07 12.02
CA PRO A 80 -6.97 -6.53 11.88
C PRO A 80 -7.77 -7.07 10.68
N ILE A 81 -8.94 -6.50 10.38
CA ILE A 81 -9.73 -6.92 9.21
C ILE A 81 -8.98 -6.57 7.91
N GLY A 82 -8.46 -5.36 7.79
CA GLY A 82 -7.68 -4.94 6.64
C GLY A 82 -6.40 -5.75 6.48
N THR A 83 -5.76 -6.14 7.58
CA THR A 83 -4.59 -7.02 7.58
C THR A 83 -4.96 -8.42 7.08
N ALA A 84 -6.07 -9.00 7.55
CA ALA A 84 -6.54 -10.30 7.08
C ALA A 84 -6.90 -10.27 5.57
N GLN A 85 -7.58 -9.21 5.11
CA GLN A 85 -7.88 -9.00 3.69
C GLN A 85 -6.61 -8.88 2.85
N SER A 86 -5.63 -8.13 3.34
CA SER A 86 -4.32 -7.97 2.69
C SER A 86 -3.56 -9.30 2.63
N MET A 87 -3.59 -10.06 3.71
CA MET A 87 -2.92 -11.37 3.80
C MET A 87 -3.53 -12.34 2.78
N CYS A 88 -4.85 -12.48 2.73
CA CYS A 88 -5.53 -13.31 1.73
C CYS A 88 -5.17 -12.88 0.30
N PHE A 89 -5.13 -11.58 0.04
CA PHE A 89 -4.76 -11.05 -1.27
C PHE A 89 -3.31 -11.40 -1.64
N LEU A 90 -2.37 -11.19 -0.73
CA LEU A 90 -0.95 -11.49 -0.95
C LEU A 90 -0.68 -12.99 -1.15
N ILE A 91 -1.34 -13.86 -0.39
CA ILE A 91 -1.23 -15.32 -0.55
C ILE A 91 -1.69 -15.75 -1.95
N ASN A 92 -2.78 -15.17 -2.45
CA ASN A 92 -3.29 -15.48 -3.79
C ASN A 92 -2.43 -14.88 -4.91
N LYS A 93 -1.98 -13.65 -4.75
CA LYS A 93 -1.17 -12.95 -5.78
C LYS A 93 0.28 -13.41 -5.82
N ARG A 94 0.85 -13.82 -4.68
CA ARG A 94 2.26 -14.22 -4.51
C ARG A 94 3.22 -13.20 -5.13
N PRO A 95 3.21 -11.95 -4.70
CA PRO A 95 4.09 -10.94 -5.27
C PRO A 95 5.54 -11.19 -4.86
N SER A 96 6.46 -10.76 -5.71
CA SER A 96 7.90 -10.77 -5.43
C SER A 96 8.36 -9.54 -4.63
N LEU A 97 7.52 -8.49 -4.57
CA LEU A 97 7.79 -7.25 -3.85
C LEU A 97 6.48 -6.56 -3.45
N VAL A 98 6.47 -6.02 -2.25
CA VAL A 98 5.44 -5.10 -1.77
C VAL A 98 6.06 -3.72 -1.57
N VAL A 99 5.41 -2.69 -2.11
CA VAL A 99 5.82 -1.29 -1.97
C VAL A 99 4.79 -0.54 -1.15
N GLY A 100 5.21 0.07 -0.06
CA GLY A 100 4.40 0.99 0.75
C GLY A 100 4.78 2.44 0.47
N LEU A 101 3.81 3.25 0.07
CA LEU A 101 3.99 4.68 -0.21
C LEU A 101 3.49 5.58 0.92
N GLY A 102 2.98 4.99 1.98
CA GLY A 102 2.27 5.70 3.03
C GLY A 102 0.75 5.71 2.83
N GLY A 103 0.07 6.47 3.67
CA GLY A 103 -1.39 6.44 3.72
C GLY A 103 -1.96 5.23 4.46
N TYR A 104 -3.29 5.15 4.49
CA TYR A 104 -3.98 4.21 5.38
C TYR A 104 -3.90 2.75 4.94
N ALA A 105 -3.83 2.49 3.65
CA ALA A 105 -3.77 1.14 3.11
C ALA A 105 -2.39 0.48 3.26
N SER A 106 -1.32 1.29 3.37
CA SER A 106 0.05 0.78 3.51
C SER A 106 0.25 0.00 4.80
N GLY A 107 -0.34 0.42 5.92
CA GLY A 107 -0.20 -0.26 7.21
C GLY A 107 -0.58 -1.74 7.15
N PRO A 108 -1.85 -2.08 6.86
CA PRO A 108 -2.31 -3.47 6.76
C PRO A 108 -1.55 -4.29 5.73
N LEU A 109 -1.25 -3.71 4.54
CA LEU A 109 -0.57 -4.44 3.49
C LEU A 109 0.88 -4.78 3.85
N VAL A 110 1.65 -3.79 4.30
CA VAL A 110 3.07 -3.98 4.65
C VAL A 110 3.21 -4.91 5.85
N LEU A 111 2.33 -4.80 6.87
CA LEU A 111 2.32 -5.73 7.99
C LEU A 111 2.05 -7.17 7.52
N SER A 112 1.11 -7.37 6.59
CA SER A 112 0.83 -8.68 6.00
C SER A 112 2.02 -9.22 5.20
N ALA A 113 2.70 -8.37 4.43
CA ALA A 113 3.89 -8.74 3.68
C ALA A 113 5.03 -9.19 4.61
N TRP A 114 5.23 -8.45 5.71
CA TRP A 114 6.21 -8.80 6.74
C TRP A 114 5.94 -10.17 7.37
N LEU A 115 4.67 -10.43 7.76
CA LEU A 115 4.26 -11.74 8.31
C LEU A 115 4.45 -12.88 7.31
N LEU A 116 4.26 -12.63 6.02
CA LEU A 116 4.43 -13.59 4.93
C LEU A 116 5.87 -13.66 4.40
N ARG A 117 6.79 -12.89 4.96
CA ARG A 117 8.20 -12.79 4.53
C ARG A 117 8.37 -12.42 3.06
N ILE A 118 7.46 -11.59 2.56
CA ILE A 118 7.55 -11.00 1.22
C ILE A 118 8.43 -9.76 1.30
N PRO A 119 9.41 -9.56 0.40
CA PRO A 119 10.25 -8.37 0.37
C PRO A 119 9.45 -7.06 0.37
N ILE A 120 9.89 -6.10 1.18
CA ILE A 120 9.21 -4.83 1.43
C ILE A 120 10.12 -3.67 1.08
N LEU A 121 9.61 -2.76 0.25
CA LEU A 121 10.18 -1.44 0.00
C LEU A 121 9.22 -0.37 0.53
N ILE A 122 9.70 0.52 1.37
CA ILE A 122 8.98 1.75 1.71
C ILE A 122 9.57 2.88 0.86
N HIS A 123 8.68 3.63 0.20
CA HIS A 123 9.06 4.84 -0.51
C HIS A 123 8.41 6.05 0.17
N GLU A 124 9.24 6.98 0.62
CA GLU A 124 8.82 8.25 1.22
C GLU A 124 9.12 9.39 0.25
N GLN A 125 8.09 10.05 -0.19
CA GLN A 125 8.16 11.15 -1.15
C GLN A 125 8.22 12.55 -0.51
N ASN A 126 8.07 12.63 0.81
CA ASN A 126 8.08 13.89 1.53
C ASN A 126 9.41 14.07 2.29
N SER A 127 9.84 15.32 2.46
CA SER A 127 11.02 15.65 3.27
C SER A 127 10.91 15.22 4.73
N PHE A 128 9.69 15.11 5.24
CA PHE A 128 9.41 14.57 6.57
C PHE A 128 8.54 13.32 6.44
N PRO A 129 9.02 12.16 6.89
CA PRO A 129 8.28 10.92 6.77
C PRO A 129 7.00 10.95 7.58
N GLY A 130 5.91 10.53 6.94
CA GLY A 130 4.64 10.32 7.61
C GLY A 130 4.74 9.27 8.72
N LEU A 131 3.83 9.35 9.72
CA LEU A 131 3.86 8.43 10.87
C LEU A 131 3.79 6.95 10.44
N THR A 132 2.97 6.65 9.44
CA THR A 132 2.87 5.30 8.88
C THR A 132 4.23 4.82 8.37
N ASN A 133 4.91 5.62 7.53
CA ASN A 133 6.21 5.25 6.97
C ASN A 133 7.32 5.17 8.02
N LYS A 134 7.26 5.99 9.08
CA LYS A 134 8.19 5.87 10.22
C LYS A 134 8.11 4.52 10.91
N TRP A 135 6.89 3.99 11.12
CA TRP A 135 6.69 2.70 11.74
C TRP A 135 7.00 1.55 10.78
N LEU A 136 6.51 1.62 9.56
CA LEU A 136 6.71 0.56 8.57
C LEU A 136 8.17 0.46 8.10
N GLY A 137 8.91 1.55 8.09
CA GLY A 137 10.33 1.56 7.77
C GLY A 137 11.20 0.74 8.72
N LYS A 138 10.70 0.44 9.94
CA LYS A 138 11.41 -0.43 10.91
C LYS A 138 11.34 -1.92 10.55
N ILE A 139 10.38 -2.32 9.75
CA ILE A 139 10.15 -3.71 9.33
C ILE A 139 10.38 -3.90 7.83
N ALA A 140 10.67 -2.84 7.10
CA ALA A 140 10.96 -2.89 5.67
C ALA A 140 12.39 -3.35 5.41
N ASP A 141 12.59 -4.05 4.30
CA ASP A 141 13.93 -4.47 3.84
C ASP A 141 14.72 -3.28 3.27
N LYS A 142 14.01 -2.34 2.64
CA LYS A 142 14.60 -1.10 2.10
C LYS A 142 13.65 0.08 2.27
N VAL A 143 14.25 1.26 2.45
CA VAL A 143 13.55 2.54 2.46
C VAL A 143 14.21 3.44 1.41
N ALA A 144 13.40 3.94 0.47
CA ALA A 144 13.78 4.93 -0.52
C ALA A 144 13.19 6.29 -0.12
N VAL A 145 14.03 7.33 -0.12
CA VAL A 145 13.68 8.72 0.22
C VAL A 145 14.14 9.66 -0.90
#